data_b9710a9193932d8720a3d02e746d57e5
#
_entry.id   b9710a9193932d8720a3d02e746d57e5
#
_cell.length_a   1.000
_cell.length_b   1.000
_cell.length_c   1.000
_cell.angle_alpha   90.00
_cell.angle_beta   90.00
_cell.angle_gamma   90.00
#
_symmetry.space_group_name_H-M   'P 1'
#
loop_
_entity.id
_entity.type
_entity.pdbx_description
1 polymer ?
#
loop_
_entity_poly.entity_id
_entity_poly.type
_entity_poly.pdbx_seq_one_letter_code
_entity_poly.pdbx_strand_id
1 'polypeptide(L)'
;MDRKLLARRIAEESIVLLKNEDHMLPLKEKKEIAFFGRTQIGTLYSGNGSGGANVAGCGTILEECENCGIRPEPLLKGFYEYKINEERVTEEDEFDWTKVSEMVNSGIMYEIFGKYRAPLDEYEVPGTLIDQAAEKTDTALIVIGRNSGGEECDRHLSEDYYLTNSEESLLKEVCSHFTNVVVVLNVNGLIDLSWVRKYANIKSLLFIGIPGEEGASALAGILTGETNPSGKLAVT
;
A
#
# COMPACT_ATOMS: atom_id res chain seq x y z
N MET A 1 -6.69 23.26 -17.77
CA MET A 1 -5.87 22.06 -17.47
C MET A 1 -6.79 21.07 -16.74
N ASP A 2 -6.84 19.84 -17.16
CA ASP A 2 -7.62 18.80 -16.48
C ASP A 2 -6.99 18.55 -15.09
N ARG A 3 -7.81 18.60 -14.04
CA ARG A 3 -7.35 18.46 -12.66
C ARG A 3 -6.81 17.04 -12.37
N LYS A 4 -7.45 16.01 -12.93
CA LYS A 4 -6.98 14.63 -12.79
C LYS A 4 -5.62 14.43 -13.43
N LEU A 5 -5.46 14.93 -14.66
CA LEU A 5 -4.17 14.84 -15.35
C LEU A 5 -3.05 15.58 -14.59
N LEU A 6 -3.36 16.72 -13.98
CA LEU A 6 -2.41 17.43 -13.14
C LEU A 6 -2.07 16.65 -11.86
N ALA A 7 -3.08 16.11 -11.18
CA ALA A 7 -2.90 15.29 -9.98
C ALA A 7 -2.04 14.05 -10.27
N ARG A 8 -2.32 13.35 -11.38
CA ARG A 8 -1.53 12.19 -11.83
C ARG A 8 -0.07 12.58 -12.06
N ARG A 9 0.18 13.66 -12.79
CA ARG A 9 1.53 14.14 -13.06
C ARG A 9 2.30 14.50 -11.77
N ILE A 10 1.64 15.16 -10.81
CA ILE A 10 2.24 15.47 -9.52
C ILE A 10 2.61 14.17 -8.77
N ALA A 11 1.73 13.18 -8.77
CA ALA A 11 1.99 11.88 -8.16
C ALA A 11 3.18 11.18 -8.85
N GLU A 12 3.23 11.13 -10.19
CA GLU A 12 4.33 10.56 -10.96
C GLU A 12 5.68 11.21 -10.63
N GLU A 13 5.71 12.54 -10.51
CA GLU A 13 6.91 13.31 -10.17
C GLU A 13 7.30 13.19 -8.68
N SER A 14 6.39 12.78 -7.79
CA SER A 14 6.65 12.60 -6.36
C SER A 14 7.14 11.21 -5.98
N ILE A 15 6.81 10.18 -6.77
CA ILE A 15 7.23 8.79 -6.50
C ILE A 15 8.74 8.65 -6.62
N VAL A 16 9.34 8.02 -5.60
CA VAL A 16 10.80 7.83 -5.51
C VAL A 16 11.15 6.37 -5.77
N LEU A 17 12.02 6.12 -6.73
CA LEU A 17 12.63 4.81 -6.95
C LEU A 17 13.88 4.69 -6.08
N LEU A 18 13.79 3.92 -5.01
CA LEU A 18 14.88 3.73 -4.04
C LEU A 18 15.86 2.64 -4.46
N LYS A 19 15.36 1.63 -5.17
CA LYS A 19 16.14 0.48 -5.63
C LYS A 19 15.56 -0.04 -6.94
N ASN A 20 16.42 -0.39 -7.91
CA ASN A 20 16.04 -1.11 -9.12
C ASN A 20 17.23 -1.91 -9.66
N GLU A 21 17.39 -3.14 -9.16
CA GLU A 21 18.46 -4.05 -9.56
C GLU A 21 18.00 -4.93 -10.72
N ASP A 22 18.97 -5.35 -11.53
CA ASP A 22 18.77 -6.25 -12.66
C ASP A 22 17.71 -5.75 -13.68
N HIS A 23 17.47 -4.44 -13.74
CA HIS A 23 16.42 -3.85 -14.56
C HIS A 23 15.04 -4.49 -14.31
N MET A 24 14.72 -4.74 -13.01
CA MET A 24 13.45 -5.33 -12.61
C MET A 24 12.26 -4.49 -13.06
N LEU A 25 12.36 -3.17 -12.92
CA LEU A 25 11.39 -2.23 -13.47
C LEU A 25 11.93 -1.60 -14.76
N PRO A 26 11.05 -1.33 -15.75
CA PRO A 26 9.61 -1.63 -15.75
C PRO A 26 9.31 -3.13 -15.85
N LEU A 27 8.15 -3.53 -15.27
CA LEU A 27 7.64 -4.88 -15.39
C LEU A 27 7.30 -5.20 -16.86
N LYS A 28 7.61 -6.40 -17.29
CA LYS A 28 7.27 -6.82 -18.66
C LYS A 28 5.75 -6.92 -18.80
N GLU A 29 5.23 -6.41 -19.91
CA GLU A 29 3.81 -6.52 -20.26
C GLU A 29 3.29 -7.97 -20.16
N LYS A 30 2.06 -8.12 -19.69
CA LYS A 30 1.33 -9.40 -19.57
C LYS A 30 1.96 -10.42 -18.60
N LYS A 31 2.95 -10.04 -17.80
CA LYS A 31 3.46 -10.92 -16.76
C LYS A 31 2.42 -11.06 -15.65
N GLU A 32 2.20 -12.30 -15.21
CA GLU A 32 1.43 -12.55 -14.00
C GLU A 32 2.28 -12.20 -12.78
N ILE A 33 1.69 -11.50 -11.80
CA ILE A 33 2.36 -10.99 -10.60
C ILE A 33 1.59 -11.45 -9.37
N ALA A 34 2.29 -11.98 -8.39
CA ALA A 34 1.73 -12.31 -7.09
C ALA A 34 1.69 -11.05 -6.21
N PHE A 35 0.51 -10.48 -5.99
CA PHE A 35 0.32 -9.28 -5.18
C PHE A 35 0.09 -9.63 -3.72
N PHE A 36 0.84 -9.00 -2.84
CA PHE A 36 0.77 -9.15 -1.40
C PHE A 36 0.65 -7.79 -0.69
N GLY A 37 0.19 -7.83 0.54
CA GLY A 37 0.00 -6.63 1.36
C GLY A 37 -1.40 -6.07 1.23
N ARG A 38 -2.09 -5.88 2.37
CA ARG A 38 -3.48 -5.40 2.41
C ARG A 38 -3.68 -4.05 1.72
N THR A 39 -2.67 -3.19 1.71
CA THR A 39 -2.74 -1.85 1.11
C THR A 39 -2.72 -1.85 -0.42
N GLN A 40 -2.50 -2.98 -1.08
CA GLN A 40 -2.74 -3.09 -2.52
C GLN A 40 -4.22 -2.86 -2.88
N ILE A 41 -5.16 -3.26 -1.99
CA ILE A 41 -6.61 -3.04 -2.12
C ILE A 41 -7.09 -1.94 -1.15
N GLY A 42 -6.56 -1.92 0.08
CA GLY A 42 -6.78 -0.85 1.06
C GLY A 42 -5.83 0.34 0.84
N THR A 43 -5.72 0.83 -0.40
CA THR A 43 -4.76 1.88 -0.77
C THR A 43 -4.95 3.16 0.02
N LEU A 44 -3.86 3.72 0.52
CA LEU A 44 -3.86 4.94 1.32
C LEU A 44 -3.64 6.15 0.40
N TYR A 45 -4.69 6.96 0.22
CA TYR A 45 -4.68 8.12 -0.66
C TYR A 45 -4.50 9.45 0.07
N SER A 46 -4.92 9.51 1.33
CA SER A 46 -4.91 10.71 2.17
C SER A 46 -4.53 10.35 3.60
N GLY A 47 -4.30 11.37 4.43
CA GLY A 47 -4.08 11.17 5.87
C GLY A 47 -5.37 10.83 6.63
N ASN A 48 -5.25 10.68 7.93
CA ASN A 48 -6.34 10.50 8.88
C ASN A 48 -6.78 11.83 9.49
N GLY A 49 -7.88 11.81 10.22
CA GLY A 49 -8.41 12.97 10.92
C GLY A 49 -8.74 14.12 9.98
N SER A 50 -8.29 15.33 10.30
CA SER A 50 -8.48 16.53 9.47
C SER A 50 -7.72 16.46 8.14
N GLY A 51 -6.74 15.58 8.02
CA GLY A 51 -6.02 15.30 6.76
C GLY A 51 -6.74 14.30 5.85
N GLY A 52 -7.88 13.77 6.27
CA GLY A 52 -8.69 12.84 5.49
C GLY A 52 -9.37 13.53 4.30
N ALA A 53 -9.37 12.86 3.15
CA ALA A 53 -10.05 13.33 1.95
C ALA A 53 -11.08 12.32 1.48
N ASN A 54 -12.09 12.79 0.74
CA ASN A 54 -13.03 11.90 0.07
C ASN A 54 -12.33 11.22 -1.10
N VAL A 55 -12.12 9.92 -0.96
CA VAL A 55 -11.45 9.06 -1.94
C VAL A 55 -12.42 8.14 -2.69
N ALA A 56 -13.71 8.39 -2.57
CA ALA A 56 -14.73 7.62 -3.28
C ALA A 56 -14.49 7.66 -4.80
N GLY A 57 -14.36 6.49 -5.40
CA GLY A 57 -14.09 6.35 -6.84
C GLY A 57 -12.62 6.44 -7.24
N CYS A 58 -11.67 6.48 -6.29
CA CYS A 58 -10.26 6.26 -6.57
C CYS A 58 -10.01 4.76 -6.79
N GLY A 59 -9.27 4.42 -7.86
CA GLY A 59 -8.86 3.05 -8.12
C GLY A 59 -7.77 2.60 -7.17
N THR A 60 -7.84 1.37 -6.67
CA THR A 60 -6.79 0.79 -5.80
C THR A 60 -5.50 0.53 -6.57
N ILE A 61 -4.39 0.30 -5.87
CA ILE A 61 -3.11 -0.08 -6.52
C ILE A 61 -3.30 -1.32 -7.39
N LEU A 62 -4.04 -2.32 -6.89
CA LEU A 62 -4.31 -3.55 -7.64
C LEU A 62 -5.11 -3.27 -8.92
N GLU A 63 -6.23 -2.53 -8.80
CA GLU A 63 -7.10 -2.20 -9.93
C GLU A 63 -6.37 -1.38 -11.00
N GLU A 64 -5.58 -0.38 -10.60
CA GLU A 64 -4.83 0.43 -11.55
C GLU A 64 -3.69 -0.34 -12.24
N CYS A 65 -3.07 -1.28 -11.54
CA CYS A 65 -2.14 -2.22 -12.16
C CYS A 65 -2.83 -3.12 -13.20
N GLU A 66 -4.03 -3.61 -12.93
CA GLU A 66 -4.82 -4.37 -13.89
C GLU A 66 -5.20 -3.51 -15.11
N ASN A 67 -5.64 -2.28 -14.88
CA ASN A 67 -5.97 -1.32 -15.94
C ASN A 67 -4.78 -1.05 -16.87
N CYS A 68 -3.56 -1.09 -16.35
CA CYS A 68 -2.32 -0.96 -17.12
C CYS A 68 -1.80 -2.28 -17.71
N GLY A 69 -2.55 -3.38 -17.61
CA GLY A 69 -2.24 -4.66 -18.23
C GLY A 69 -1.38 -5.62 -17.40
N ILE A 70 -1.05 -5.29 -16.16
CA ILE A 70 -0.47 -6.24 -15.20
C ILE A 70 -1.56 -7.22 -14.77
N ARG A 71 -1.26 -8.51 -14.75
CA ARG A 71 -2.22 -9.54 -14.36
C ARG A 71 -1.91 -10.06 -12.96
N PRO A 72 -2.73 -9.75 -11.95
CA PRO A 72 -2.59 -10.34 -10.63
C PRO A 72 -2.81 -11.85 -10.66
N GLU A 73 -2.09 -12.59 -9.82
CA GLU A 73 -2.37 -14.01 -9.58
C GLU A 73 -3.78 -14.16 -8.97
N PRO A 74 -4.69 -14.95 -9.60
CA PRO A 74 -6.12 -14.87 -9.29
C PRO A 74 -6.49 -15.34 -7.89
N LEU A 75 -5.79 -16.33 -7.32
CA LEU A 75 -6.13 -16.89 -6.00
C LEU A 75 -5.76 -15.92 -4.90
N LEU A 76 -4.58 -15.28 -4.98
CA LEU A 76 -4.17 -14.22 -4.05
C LEU A 76 -5.08 -13.01 -4.14
N LYS A 77 -5.41 -12.58 -5.37
CA LYS A 77 -6.40 -11.50 -5.57
C LYS A 77 -7.69 -11.81 -4.84
N GLY A 78 -8.28 -12.99 -5.08
CA GLY A 78 -9.52 -13.41 -4.42
C GLY A 78 -9.42 -13.47 -2.90
N PHE A 79 -8.28 -13.91 -2.36
CA PHE A 79 -8.03 -13.92 -0.93
C PHE A 79 -8.07 -12.51 -0.32
N TYR A 80 -7.33 -11.56 -0.89
CA TYR A 80 -7.29 -10.19 -0.39
C TYR A 80 -8.62 -9.44 -0.56
N GLU A 81 -9.32 -9.64 -1.68
CA GLU A 81 -10.66 -9.10 -1.90
C GLU A 81 -11.67 -9.62 -0.87
N TYR A 82 -11.61 -10.92 -0.57
CA TYR A 82 -12.47 -11.52 0.48
C TYR A 82 -12.17 -10.91 1.85
N LYS A 83 -10.89 -10.82 2.23
CA LYS A 83 -10.48 -10.31 3.54
C LYS A 83 -10.86 -8.85 3.76
N ILE A 84 -10.60 -7.98 2.80
CA ILE A 84 -10.94 -6.56 2.92
C ILE A 84 -12.45 -6.32 2.96
N ASN A 85 -13.23 -7.13 2.22
CA ASN A 85 -14.68 -7.05 2.25
C ASN A 85 -15.27 -7.53 3.58
N GLU A 86 -14.70 -8.58 4.18
CA GLU A 86 -15.09 -9.08 5.51
C GLU A 86 -14.88 -7.98 6.57
N GLU A 87 -13.76 -7.26 6.54
CA GLU A 87 -13.50 -6.13 7.44
C GLU A 87 -14.47 -4.96 7.24
N ARG A 88 -14.71 -4.56 6.00
CA ARG A 88 -15.63 -3.44 5.69
C ARG A 88 -17.02 -3.66 6.22
N VAL A 89 -17.55 -4.87 6.11
CA VAL A 89 -18.86 -5.22 6.66
C VAL A 89 -18.88 -5.06 8.18
N THR A 90 -17.80 -5.49 8.86
CA THR A 90 -17.71 -5.40 10.33
C THR A 90 -17.59 -3.95 10.81
N GLU A 91 -16.84 -3.10 10.09
CA GLU A 91 -16.69 -1.69 10.44
C GLU A 91 -17.97 -0.87 10.21
N GLU A 92 -18.75 -1.16 9.16
CA GLU A 92 -20.03 -0.47 8.88
C GLU A 92 -21.08 -0.76 9.96
N ASP A 93 -21.06 -1.93 10.58
CA ASP A 93 -21.99 -2.31 11.66
C ASP A 93 -21.66 -1.64 13.01
N GLU A 94 -20.44 -1.13 13.22
CA GLU A 94 -19.98 -0.57 14.50
C GLU A 94 -20.20 0.95 14.64
N PHE A 95 -20.36 1.70 13.55
CA PHE A 95 -20.42 3.16 13.59
C PHE A 95 -21.83 3.73 13.32
N ASP A 96 -22.49 4.22 14.39
CA ASP A 96 -23.82 4.84 14.29
C ASP A 96 -23.73 6.34 13.92
N TRP A 97 -23.79 6.62 12.63
CA TRP A 97 -23.78 7.99 12.09
C TRP A 97 -24.91 8.88 12.59
N THR A 98 -26.02 8.32 13.12
CA THR A 98 -27.13 9.12 13.64
C THR A 98 -26.78 9.83 14.95
N LYS A 99 -25.77 9.34 15.67
CA LYS A 99 -25.29 9.89 16.95
C LYS A 99 -24.14 10.87 16.82
N VAL A 100 -23.74 11.26 15.61
CA VAL A 100 -22.60 12.17 15.39
C VAL A 100 -22.70 13.46 16.20
N SER A 101 -23.89 14.08 16.28
CA SER A 101 -24.09 15.30 17.08
C SER A 101 -23.84 15.11 18.58
N GLU A 102 -24.24 13.97 19.13
CA GLU A 102 -24.00 13.61 20.53
C GLU A 102 -22.50 13.33 20.78
N MET A 103 -21.87 12.66 19.85
CA MET A 103 -20.44 12.36 19.88
C MET A 103 -19.57 13.61 19.83
N VAL A 104 -19.92 14.59 18.98
CA VAL A 104 -19.24 15.90 18.93
C VAL A 104 -19.35 16.63 20.28
N ASN A 105 -20.57 16.68 20.85
CA ASN A 105 -20.80 17.41 22.10
C ASN A 105 -20.17 16.75 23.33
N SER A 106 -19.95 15.43 23.29
CA SER A 106 -19.31 14.67 24.37
C SER A 106 -17.77 14.61 24.26
N GLY A 107 -17.17 15.13 23.18
CA GLY A 107 -15.74 15.03 22.93
C GLY A 107 -15.27 13.69 22.33
N ILE A 108 -16.19 12.73 22.16
CA ILE A 108 -15.87 11.39 21.60
C ILE A 108 -15.33 11.50 20.17
N MET A 109 -15.67 12.54 19.44
CA MET A 109 -15.11 12.77 18.09
C MET A 109 -13.60 12.86 18.09
N TYR A 110 -12.99 13.49 19.12
CA TYR A 110 -11.54 13.52 19.27
C TYR A 110 -10.98 12.10 19.49
N GLU A 111 -11.65 11.31 20.34
CA GLU A 111 -11.27 9.91 20.59
C GLU A 111 -11.28 9.05 19.32
N ILE A 112 -12.20 9.32 18.41
CA ILE A 112 -12.34 8.57 17.15
C ILE A 112 -11.37 9.05 16.07
N PHE A 113 -11.24 10.37 15.89
CA PHE A 113 -10.52 10.95 14.75
C PHE A 113 -9.18 11.58 15.13
N GLY A 114 -9.00 12.01 16.39
CA GLY A 114 -7.82 12.70 16.86
C GLY A 114 -6.72 11.78 17.39
N LYS A 115 -7.08 10.64 17.96
CA LYS A 115 -6.11 9.71 18.56
C LYS A 115 -5.30 8.97 17.51
N TYR A 116 -4.07 8.67 17.89
CA TYR A 116 -3.22 7.73 17.16
C TYR A 116 -3.92 6.38 16.96
N ARG A 117 -3.80 5.88 15.77
CA ARG A 117 -4.24 4.52 15.41
C ARG A 117 -3.06 3.75 14.86
N ALA A 118 -2.78 2.61 15.47
CA ALA A 118 -1.79 1.68 14.95
C ALA A 118 -2.14 1.26 13.51
N PRO A 119 -1.14 0.93 12.69
CA PRO A 119 -1.39 0.29 11.41
C PRO A 119 -2.23 -0.97 11.61
N LEU A 120 -3.15 -1.21 10.69
CA LEU A 120 -3.90 -2.46 10.69
C LEU A 120 -2.94 -3.63 10.40
N ASP A 121 -3.10 -4.72 11.14
CA ASP A 121 -2.29 -5.90 10.94
C ASP A 121 -2.42 -6.45 9.52
N GLU A 122 -1.32 -6.96 9.00
CA GLU A 122 -1.31 -7.64 7.70
C GLU A 122 -2.04 -8.99 7.81
N TYR A 123 -2.70 -9.39 6.73
CA TYR A 123 -3.40 -10.67 6.69
C TYR A 123 -2.43 -11.84 6.67
N GLU A 124 -2.70 -12.85 7.48
CA GLU A 124 -1.98 -14.11 7.43
C GLU A 124 -2.38 -14.88 6.16
N VAL A 125 -1.50 -14.87 5.17
CA VAL A 125 -1.70 -15.59 3.91
C VAL A 125 -1.36 -17.06 4.11
N PRO A 126 -2.28 -18.00 3.78
CA PRO A 126 -1.99 -19.44 3.89
C PRO A 126 -0.76 -19.83 3.06
N GLY A 127 0.17 -20.59 3.65
CA GLY A 127 1.38 -21.02 2.95
C GLY A 127 1.09 -21.77 1.65
N THR A 128 0.04 -22.61 1.64
CA THR A 128 -0.40 -23.32 0.43
C THR A 128 -0.82 -22.36 -0.70
N LEU A 129 -1.31 -21.19 -0.37
CA LEU A 129 -1.67 -20.18 -1.36
C LEU A 129 -0.42 -19.49 -1.92
N ILE A 130 0.58 -19.26 -1.07
CA ILE A 130 1.89 -18.72 -1.48
C ILE A 130 2.59 -19.72 -2.41
N ASP A 131 2.59 -21.01 -2.07
CA ASP A 131 3.15 -22.09 -2.91
C ASP A 131 2.50 -22.10 -4.30
N GLN A 132 1.16 -22.10 -4.35
CA GLN A 132 0.41 -22.11 -5.60
C GLN A 132 0.68 -20.87 -6.46
N ALA A 133 0.83 -19.71 -5.84
CA ALA A 133 1.18 -18.49 -6.56
C ALA A 133 2.61 -18.55 -7.10
N ALA A 134 3.56 -19.08 -6.33
CA ALA A 134 4.96 -19.25 -6.75
C ALA A 134 5.12 -20.26 -7.91
N GLU A 135 4.22 -21.23 -8.05
CA GLU A 135 4.16 -22.11 -9.22
C GLU A 135 3.75 -21.38 -10.51
N LYS A 136 3.02 -20.26 -10.40
CA LYS A 136 2.50 -19.49 -11.54
C LYS A 136 3.45 -18.39 -11.99
N THR A 137 4.14 -17.76 -11.04
CA THR A 137 5.00 -16.61 -11.31
C THR A 137 6.22 -16.60 -10.40
N ASP A 138 7.33 -16.11 -10.92
CA ASP A 138 8.57 -15.89 -10.16
C ASP A 138 8.65 -14.50 -9.51
N THR A 139 7.62 -13.67 -9.70
CA THR A 139 7.63 -12.27 -9.33
C THR A 139 6.50 -11.95 -8.37
N ALA A 140 6.85 -11.39 -7.22
CA ALA A 140 5.93 -10.85 -6.23
C ALA A 140 6.02 -9.33 -6.15
N LEU A 141 4.89 -8.69 -5.84
CA LEU A 141 4.81 -7.28 -5.47
C LEU A 141 4.17 -7.18 -4.09
N ILE A 142 4.85 -6.55 -3.13
CA ILE A 142 4.38 -6.36 -1.76
C ILE A 142 4.12 -4.87 -1.54
N VAL A 143 2.93 -4.52 -1.05
CA VAL A 143 2.58 -3.15 -0.67
C VAL A 143 2.53 -3.04 0.86
N ILE A 144 3.40 -2.22 1.43
CA ILE A 144 3.43 -1.92 2.87
C ILE A 144 2.81 -0.55 3.07
N GLY A 145 1.83 -0.46 3.96
CA GLY A 145 1.09 0.78 4.23
C GLY A 145 1.31 1.34 5.62
N ARG A 146 1.42 2.67 5.70
CA ARG A 146 1.39 3.43 6.96
C ARG A 146 0.60 4.71 6.73
N ASN A 147 -0.44 4.89 7.50
CA ASN A 147 -1.18 6.16 7.50
C ASN A 147 -0.60 7.13 8.54
N SER A 148 -1.08 8.36 8.56
CA SER A 148 -0.81 9.28 9.66
C SER A 148 -1.47 8.77 10.95
N GLY A 149 -0.86 9.02 12.09
CA GLY A 149 -1.35 8.58 13.39
C GLY A 149 -2.58 9.33 13.94
N GLY A 150 -3.32 10.05 13.10
CA GLY A 150 -4.43 10.92 13.50
C GLY A 150 -3.97 12.35 13.83
N GLU A 151 -4.81 13.11 14.57
CA GLU A 151 -4.54 14.51 14.91
C GLU A 151 -3.35 14.69 15.86
N GLU A 152 -3.05 13.69 16.69
CA GLU A 152 -1.92 13.72 17.61
C GLU A 152 -0.57 13.69 16.90
N CYS A 153 -0.53 13.23 15.66
CA CYS A 153 0.67 13.17 14.80
C CYS A 153 1.87 12.40 15.39
N ASP A 154 1.77 11.84 16.57
CA ASP A 154 2.83 11.08 17.19
C ASP A 154 2.91 9.68 16.59
N ARG A 155 4.08 9.36 16.09
CA ARG A 155 4.35 8.05 15.48
C ARG A 155 5.06 7.15 16.49
N HIS A 156 4.58 5.92 16.61
CA HIS A 156 5.15 4.94 17.52
C HIS A 156 6.22 4.12 16.79
N LEU A 157 7.45 4.09 17.36
CA LEU A 157 8.57 3.39 16.71
C LEU A 157 8.25 1.93 16.42
N SER A 158 7.65 1.22 17.38
CA SER A 158 7.33 -0.21 17.26
C SER A 158 6.22 -0.53 16.25
N GLU A 159 5.38 0.44 15.93
CA GLU A 159 4.15 0.20 15.19
C GLU A 159 4.15 0.88 13.81
N ASP A 160 4.82 2.04 13.71
CA ASP A 160 4.84 2.83 12.49
C ASP A 160 6.19 2.85 11.79
N TYR A 161 7.29 2.98 12.58
CA TYR A 161 8.62 3.12 12.02
C TYR A 161 9.24 1.78 11.65
N TYR A 162 9.08 0.77 12.50
CA TYR A 162 9.50 -0.59 12.18
C TYR A 162 8.37 -1.40 11.52
N LEU A 163 8.74 -2.49 10.88
CA LEU A 163 7.76 -3.48 10.42
C LEU A 163 7.03 -4.09 11.61
N THR A 164 5.75 -4.38 11.43
CA THR A 164 5.00 -5.22 12.37
C THR A 164 5.44 -6.68 12.24
N ASN A 165 5.14 -7.49 13.24
CA ASN A 165 5.45 -8.92 13.21
C ASN A 165 4.78 -9.64 12.03
N SER A 166 3.55 -9.25 11.68
CA SER A 166 2.81 -9.82 10.55
C SER A 166 3.45 -9.45 9.21
N GLU A 167 3.93 -8.22 9.05
CA GLU A 167 4.66 -7.79 7.85
C GLU A 167 6.03 -8.47 7.73
N GLU A 168 6.78 -8.62 8.84
CA GLU A 168 8.04 -9.36 8.82
C GLU A 168 7.83 -10.83 8.43
N SER A 169 6.77 -11.46 8.94
CA SER A 169 6.38 -12.82 8.56
C SER A 169 6.04 -12.91 7.07
N LEU A 170 5.21 -12.02 6.57
CA LEU A 170 4.83 -11.98 5.16
C LEU A 170 6.05 -11.79 4.26
N LEU A 171 6.91 -10.82 4.56
CA LEU A 171 8.15 -10.57 3.82
C LEU A 171 9.05 -11.80 3.77
N LYS A 172 9.23 -12.46 4.90
CA LYS A 172 10.05 -13.68 5.01
C LYS A 172 9.50 -14.78 4.12
N GLU A 173 8.19 -15.05 4.21
CA GLU A 173 7.55 -16.08 3.40
C GLU A 173 7.62 -15.76 1.92
N VAL A 174 7.25 -14.56 1.51
CA VAL A 174 7.31 -14.14 0.09
C VAL A 174 8.75 -14.18 -0.42
N CYS A 175 9.72 -13.66 0.31
CA CYS A 175 11.11 -13.69 -0.11
C CYS A 175 11.71 -15.11 -0.13
N SER A 176 11.12 -16.09 0.54
CA SER A 176 11.56 -17.49 0.45
C SER A 176 11.01 -18.23 -0.78
N HIS A 177 9.91 -17.77 -1.37
CA HIS A 177 9.22 -18.44 -2.47
C HIS A 177 9.42 -17.77 -3.84
N PHE A 178 9.66 -16.46 -3.89
CA PHE A 178 9.77 -15.69 -5.13
C PHE A 178 11.20 -15.25 -5.41
N THR A 179 11.62 -15.35 -6.67
CA THR A 179 12.97 -14.95 -7.10
C THR A 179 13.09 -13.43 -7.25
N ASN A 180 11.99 -12.77 -7.63
CA ASN A 180 11.94 -11.35 -7.90
C ASN A 180 10.86 -10.69 -7.03
N VAL A 181 11.27 -9.80 -6.14
CA VAL A 181 10.35 -9.09 -5.26
C VAL A 181 10.44 -7.60 -5.51
N VAL A 182 9.30 -6.99 -5.76
CA VAL A 182 9.11 -5.54 -5.81
C VAL A 182 8.39 -5.10 -4.54
N VAL A 183 8.93 -4.12 -3.83
CA VAL A 183 8.27 -3.56 -2.65
C VAL A 183 7.82 -2.14 -2.93
N VAL A 184 6.59 -1.84 -2.57
CA VAL A 184 5.97 -0.51 -2.66
C VAL A 184 5.65 -0.03 -1.26
N LEU A 185 6.14 1.15 -0.91
CA LEU A 185 5.90 1.80 0.37
C LEU A 185 4.84 2.88 0.20
N ASN A 186 3.60 2.56 0.55
CA ASN A 186 2.49 3.50 0.63
C ASN A 186 2.42 4.07 2.07
N VAL A 187 3.43 4.86 2.42
CA VAL A 187 3.74 5.23 3.79
C VAL A 187 3.74 6.74 3.98
N ASN A 188 2.98 7.23 4.94
CA ASN A 188 3.06 8.62 5.37
C ASN A 188 4.22 8.79 6.37
N GLY A 189 5.30 9.41 5.93
CA GLY A 189 6.49 9.69 6.75
C GLY A 189 7.59 8.63 6.62
N LEU A 190 8.41 8.48 7.66
CA LEU A 190 9.58 7.62 7.65
C LEU A 190 9.25 6.19 8.07
N ILE A 191 9.94 5.24 7.46
CA ILE A 191 9.92 3.82 7.85
C ILE A 191 11.36 3.28 7.82
N ASP A 192 11.70 2.37 8.75
CA ASP A 192 12.99 1.68 8.73
C ASP A 192 13.11 0.80 7.48
N LEU A 193 14.23 0.91 6.80
CA LEU A 193 14.54 0.12 5.60
C LEU A 193 15.73 -0.83 5.80
N SER A 194 16.21 -0.99 7.03
CA SER A 194 17.35 -1.86 7.31
C SER A 194 17.11 -3.32 6.93
N TRP A 195 15.84 -3.75 6.96
CA TRP A 195 15.41 -5.09 6.59
C TRP A 195 15.58 -5.40 5.09
N VAL A 196 15.55 -4.39 4.21
CA VAL A 196 15.72 -4.60 2.76
C VAL A 196 17.01 -5.32 2.42
N ARG A 197 18.08 -5.06 3.20
CA ARG A 197 19.39 -5.68 3.01
C ARG A 197 19.43 -7.17 3.38
N LYS A 198 18.43 -7.65 4.12
CA LYS A 198 18.34 -9.06 4.52
C LYS A 198 17.90 -9.97 3.35
N TYR A 199 17.28 -9.38 2.31
CA TYR A 199 16.66 -10.12 1.20
C TYR A 199 17.24 -9.68 -0.14
N ALA A 200 18.15 -10.50 -0.70
CA ALA A 200 18.82 -10.20 -1.98
C ALA A 200 17.88 -10.23 -3.19
N ASN A 201 16.72 -10.86 -3.05
CA ASN A 201 15.69 -10.96 -4.07
C ASN A 201 14.67 -9.81 -4.05
N ILE A 202 14.76 -8.87 -3.12
CA ILE A 202 14.08 -7.58 -3.26
C ILE A 202 14.83 -6.79 -4.33
N LYS A 203 14.34 -6.86 -5.57
CA LYS A 203 14.97 -6.25 -6.74
C LYS A 203 14.60 -4.80 -6.94
N SER A 204 13.39 -4.41 -6.53
CA SER A 204 12.95 -3.02 -6.64
C SER A 204 12.24 -2.56 -5.38
N LEU A 205 12.43 -1.28 -5.06
CA LEU A 205 11.81 -0.60 -3.92
C LEU A 205 11.37 0.79 -4.34
N LEU A 206 10.06 1.05 -4.22
CA LEU A 206 9.47 2.36 -4.49
C LEU A 206 8.87 2.95 -3.21
N PHE A 207 9.05 4.25 -3.04
CA PHE A 207 8.35 5.02 -2.02
C PHE A 207 7.34 5.93 -2.71
N ILE A 208 6.06 5.70 -2.45
CA ILE A 208 4.99 6.48 -3.09
C ILE A 208 4.36 7.50 -2.14
N GLY A 209 4.67 7.45 -0.84
CA GLY A 209 4.06 8.34 0.14
C GLY A 209 2.56 8.12 0.27
N ILE A 210 1.85 9.22 0.47
CA ILE A 210 0.39 9.34 0.39
C ILE A 210 0.08 10.18 -0.85
N PRO A 211 -0.09 9.53 -2.02
CA PRO A 211 0.06 10.21 -3.31
C PRO A 211 -1.22 10.87 -3.85
N GLY A 212 -2.33 10.88 -3.07
CA GLY A 212 -3.59 11.45 -3.50
C GLY A 212 -4.38 10.56 -4.48
N GLU A 213 -5.46 11.12 -5.03
CA GLU A 213 -6.48 10.39 -5.81
C GLU A 213 -5.93 9.66 -7.05
N GLU A 214 -4.89 10.17 -7.69
CA GLU A 214 -4.31 9.59 -8.90
C GLU A 214 -3.00 8.80 -8.61
N GLY A 215 -2.68 8.59 -7.35
CA GLY A 215 -1.40 7.95 -6.96
C GLY A 215 -1.26 6.50 -7.38
N ALA A 216 -2.34 5.73 -7.30
CA ALA A 216 -2.35 4.33 -7.75
C ALA A 216 -2.14 4.23 -9.26
N SER A 217 -2.81 5.10 -10.04
CA SER A 217 -2.65 5.22 -11.49
C SER A 217 -1.23 5.64 -11.88
N ALA A 218 -0.64 6.61 -11.14
CA ALA A 218 0.74 7.03 -11.33
C ALA A 218 1.74 5.88 -11.06
N LEU A 219 1.55 5.14 -9.97
CA LEU A 219 2.37 3.96 -9.66
C LEU A 219 2.29 2.92 -10.76
N ALA A 220 1.09 2.59 -11.22
CA ALA A 220 0.89 1.61 -12.29
C ALA A 220 1.61 2.01 -13.58
N GLY A 221 1.56 3.30 -13.96
CA GLY A 221 2.33 3.85 -15.08
C GLY A 221 3.84 3.71 -14.92
N ILE A 222 4.36 3.89 -13.70
CA ILE A 222 5.78 3.68 -13.39
C ILE A 222 6.15 2.20 -13.46
N LEU A 223 5.33 1.33 -12.88
CA LEU A 223 5.58 -0.12 -12.89
C LEU A 223 5.61 -0.70 -14.32
N THR A 224 4.82 -0.16 -15.22
CA THR A 224 4.77 -0.58 -16.63
C THR A 224 5.75 0.14 -17.55
N GLY A 225 6.36 1.24 -17.07
CA GLY A 225 7.32 2.04 -17.84
C GLY A 225 6.66 3.10 -18.74
N GLU A 226 5.37 3.38 -18.57
CA GLU A 226 4.69 4.52 -19.20
C GLU A 226 5.32 5.84 -18.76
N THR A 227 5.67 5.92 -17.47
CA THR A 227 6.30 7.10 -16.85
C THR A 227 7.54 6.70 -16.07
N ASN A 228 8.54 7.57 -16.04
CA ASN A 228 9.76 7.37 -15.26
C ASN A 228 9.69 8.13 -13.93
N PRO A 229 9.91 7.46 -12.77
CA PRO A 229 9.85 8.13 -11.47
C PRO A 229 10.98 9.17 -11.35
N SER A 230 10.65 10.35 -10.85
CA SER A 230 11.62 11.44 -10.71
C SER A 230 11.70 12.04 -9.30
N GLY A 231 10.87 11.56 -8.38
CA GLY A 231 10.85 11.99 -6.99
C GLY A 231 12.19 11.85 -6.28
N LYS A 232 12.41 12.66 -5.27
CA LYS A 232 13.58 12.63 -4.40
C LYS A 232 13.14 12.61 -2.95
N LEU A 233 13.86 11.83 -2.12
CA LEU A 233 13.63 11.89 -0.67
C LEU A 233 13.97 13.27 -0.14
N ALA A 234 13.14 13.75 0.79
CA ALA A 234 13.40 14.98 1.54
C ALA A 234 14.34 14.76 2.72
N VAL A 235 14.64 13.50 3.05
CA VAL A 235 15.47 13.04 4.18
C VAL A 235 16.42 11.95 3.71
N THR A 236 17.50 11.73 4.46
CA THR A 236 18.53 10.70 4.19
C THR A 236 18.52 9.65 5.28
#